data_637eb0b6c72c629de15c8044e557f319
#
_entry.id   637eb0b6c72c629de15c8044e557f319
#
_cell.length_a   1.000
_cell.length_b   1.000
_cell.length_c   1.000
_cell.angle_alpha   90.00
_cell.angle_beta   90.00
_cell.angle_gamma   90.00
#
_symmetry.space_group_name_H-M   'P 1'
#
loop_
_entity.id
_entity.type
_entity.pdbx_description
1 polymer ?
#
loop_
_entity_poly.entity_id
_entity_poly.type
_entity_poly.pdbx_seq_one_letter_code
_entity_poly.pdbx_strand_id
1 'polypeptide(L)'
;MRHQLSLLGLILFLTSCSCEPEDIARLAFSGMESMMGKGFMPSEEIRAMGRFQGMSVNLSQSNINGEVEQTIFLKLENGDPMILGNQPEIIARNCAELYLRDFENSAEYQKITVQFLQSDPSNPQNTAMQEYTFDVKDFSL
;
A
#
# COMPACT_ATOMS: atom_id res chain seq x y z
N MET A 1 35.83 26.24 37.90
CA MET A 1 34.65 25.38 38.26
C MET A 1 33.34 25.83 37.63
N ARG A 2 33.12 27.09 37.26
CA ARG A 2 31.83 27.55 36.69
C ARG A 2 31.61 27.13 35.22
N HIS A 3 32.65 26.79 34.46
CA HIS A 3 32.54 26.34 33.06
C HIS A 3 32.26 24.81 32.90
N GLN A 4 32.58 24.04 33.91
CA GLN A 4 32.36 22.58 33.89
C GLN A 4 30.85 22.22 34.09
N LEU A 5 30.09 23.03 34.83
CA LEU A 5 28.64 22.77 35.03
C LEU A 5 27.83 23.10 33.77
N SER A 6 28.30 24.06 32.93
CA SER A 6 27.60 24.44 31.70
C SER A 6 27.71 23.38 30.60
N LEU A 7 28.82 22.62 30.58
CA LEU A 7 29.06 21.56 29.57
C LEU A 7 28.22 20.31 29.92
N LEU A 8 28.02 20.01 31.20
CA LEU A 8 27.23 18.87 31.67
C LEU A 8 25.74 19.06 31.37
N GLY A 9 25.23 20.31 31.44
CA GLY A 9 23.86 20.65 31.10
C GLY A 9 23.56 20.53 29.61
N LEU A 10 24.54 20.78 28.73
CA LEU A 10 24.37 20.68 27.28
C LEU A 10 24.33 19.24 26.76
N ILE A 11 25.03 18.31 27.43
CA ILE A 11 25.05 16.90 27.06
C ILE A 11 23.73 16.20 27.42
N LEU A 12 23.03 16.65 28.46
CA LEU A 12 21.75 16.08 28.88
C LEU A 12 20.57 16.44 27.94
N PHE A 13 20.68 17.49 27.14
CA PHE A 13 19.66 17.87 26.14
C PHE A 13 19.75 17.11 24.82
N LEU A 14 20.83 16.38 24.55
CA LEU A 14 21.03 15.64 23.30
C LEU A 14 20.52 14.18 23.33
N THR A 15 20.05 13.69 24.50
CA THR A 15 19.64 12.29 24.65
C THR A 15 18.13 12.05 24.60
N SER A 16 17.31 13.06 24.26
CA SER A 16 15.86 12.92 24.31
C SER A 16 15.14 13.04 22.95
N CYS A 17 15.73 12.47 21.90
CA CYS A 17 15.01 12.24 20.64
C CYS A 17 15.28 10.83 20.13
N SER A 18 14.87 9.82 20.87
CA SER A 18 14.69 8.48 20.31
C SER A 18 13.24 8.35 19.82
N CYS A 19 12.91 9.06 18.74
CA CYS A 19 11.78 8.67 17.92
C CYS A 19 12.21 7.40 17.20
N GLU A 20 11.74 6.25 17.65
CA GLU A 20 11.93 5.01 16.90
C GLU A 20 11.26 5.14 15.53
N PRO A 21 11.91 4.70 14.44
CA PRO A 21 11.34 4.81 13.09
C PRO A 21 9.99 4.11 12.96
N GLU A 22 9.70 3.13 13.81
CA GLU A 22 8.42 2.45 13.88
C GLU A 22 7.27 3.35 14.36
N ASP A 23 7.53 4.28 15.28
CA ASP A 23 6.51 5.21 15.77
C ASP A 23 6.14 6.25 14.72
N ILE A 24 7.10 6.70 13.93
CA ILE A 24 6.87 7.62 12.82
C ILE A 24 6.04 6.94 11.72
N ALA A 25 6.34 5.68 11.41
CA ALA A 25 5.58 4.90 10.45
C ALA A 25 4.13 4.70 10.93
N ARG A 26 3.91 4.34 12.19
CA ARG A 26 2.56 4.19 12.77
C ARG A 26 1.75 5.49 12.73
N LEU A 27 2.36 6.62 13.03
CA LEU A 27 1.70 7.93 12.94
C LEU A 27 1.34 8.28 11.49
N ALA A 28 2.21 7.99 10.53
CA ALA A 28 1.93 8.21 9.11
C ALA A 28 0.79 7.32 8.61
N PHE A 29 0.75 6.03 8.99
CA PHE A 29 -0.33 5.11 8.64
C PHE A 29 -1.66 5.52 9.26
N SER A 30 -1.67 5.86 10.54
CA SER A 30 -2.87 6.32 11.23
C SER A 30 -3.40 7.65 10.67
N GLY A 31 -2.53 8.55 10.23
CA GLY A 31 -2.89 9.78 9.55
C GLY A 31 -3.53 9.53 8.18
N MET A 32 -2.99 8.58 7.42
CA MET A 32 -3.53 8.19 6.12
C MET A 32 -4.91 7.51 6.24
N GLU A 33 -5.08 6.58 7.17
CA GLU A 33 -6.39 5.96 7.44
C GLU A 33 -7.43 6.96 7.92
N SER A 34 -7.03 7.98 8.69
CA SER A 34 -7.94 9.05 9.13
C SER A 34 -8.45 9.91 7.98
N MET A 35 -7.67 10.07 6.91
CA MET A 35 -8.04 10.86 5.73
C MET A 35 -8.75 10.07 4.65
N MET A 36 -8.32 8.83 4.42
CA MET A 36 -8.74 8.01 3.28
C MET A 36 -9.76 6.93 3.64
N GLY A 37 -10.00 6.72 4.93
CA GLY A 37 -10.84 5.64 5.44
C GLY A 37 -10.04 4.45 5.95
N LYS A 38 -10.65 3.71 6.87
CA LYS A 38 -10.06 2.53 7.49
C LYS A 38 -9.82 1.45 6.43
N GLY A 39 -8.68 0.76 6.54
CA GLY A 39 -8.28 -0.29 5.61
C GLY A 39 -7.80 0.23 4.25
N PHE A 40 -7.48 1.53 4.12
CA PHE A 40 -6.93 2.09 2.89
C PHE A 40 -5.61 1.44 2.49
N MET A 41 -4.74 1.12 3.45
CA MET A 41 -3.49 0.41 3.17
C MET A 41 -3.74 -1.10 3.04
N PRO A 42 -3.15 -1.77 2.03
CA PRO A 42 -3.31 -3.20 1.85
C PRO A 42 -2.80 -3.98 3.06
N SER A 43 -3.54 -5.02 3.44
CA SER A 43 -3.23 -5.84 4.61
C SER A 43 -2.02 -6.77 4.38
N GLU A 44 -1.42 -7.25 5.48
CA GLU A 44 -0.37 -8.28 5.42
C GLU A 44 -0.89 -9.62 4.86
N GLU A 45 -2.20 -9.87 4.90
CA GLU A 45 -2.82 -11.03 4.27
C GLU A 45 -2.65 -10.97 2.75
N ILE A 46 -2.85 -9.79 2.13
CA ILE A 46 -2.57 -9.57 0.70
C ILE A 46 -1.09 -9.77 0.40
N ARG A 47 -0.20 -9.23 1.24
CA ARG A 47 1.25 -9.42 1.08
C ARG A 47 1.62 -10.89 1.03
N ALA A 48 1.07 -11.69 1.93
CA ALA A 48 1.36 -13.11 2.06
C ALA A 48 0.90 -13.93 0.85
N MET A 49 -0.19 -13.52 0.17
CA MET A 49 -0.74 -14.24 -0.99
C MET A 49 0.25 -14.44 -2.12
N GLY A 50 1.04 -13.42 -2.44
CA GLY A 50 2.03 -13.46 -3.51
C GLY A 50 3.45 -13.22 -3.01
N ARG A 51 3.67 -13.12 -1.69
CA ARG A 51 4.94 -12.73 -1.07
C ARG A 51 5.47 -11.39 -1.62
N PHE A 52 4.56 -10.43 -1.79
CA PHE A 52 4.89 -9.12 -2.36
C PHE A 52 5.86 -8.35 -1.47
N GLN A 53 6.89 -7.75 -2.09
CA GLN A 53 7.88 -6.94 -1.38
C GLN A 53 7.37 -5.52 -1.14
N GLY A 54 6.61 -4.97 -2.10
CA GLY A 54 5.99 -3.65 -2.01
C GLY A 54 4.50 -3.72 -2.31
N MET A 55 3.73 -2.84 -1.66
CA MET A 55 2.31 -2.66 -1.90
C MET A 55 1.96 -1.19 -1.81
N SER A 56 1.13 -0.70 -2.73
CA SER A 56 0.60 0.66 -2.68
C SER A 56 -0.79 0.73 -3.30
N VAL A 57 -1.54 1.76 -2.95
CA VAL A 57 -2.87 2.03 -3.49
C VAL A 57 -2.91 3.42 -4.07
N ASN A 58 -3.55 3.54 -5.22
CA ASN A 58 -3.89 4.81 -5.83
C ASN A 58 -5.38 4.82 -6.16
N LEU A 59 -6.05 5.92 -5.82
CA LEU A 59 -7.46 6.14 -6.13
C LEU A 59 -7.55 7.12 -7.29
N SER A 60 -8.29 6.76 -8.32
CA SER A 60 -8.47 7.58 -9.51
C SER A 60 -9.94 7.83 -9.79
N GLN A 61 -10.23 9.03 -10.23
CA GLN A 61 -11.53 9.41 -10.73
C GLN A 61 -11.40 9.92 -12.16
N SER A 62 -12.17 9.36 -13.06
CA SER A 62 -12.26 9.80 -14.46
C SER A 62 -13.69 10.22 -14.77
N ASN A 63 -13.83 11.16 -15.71
CA ASN A 63 -15.12 11.56 -16.25
C ASN A 63 -15.13 11.23 -17.73
N ILE A 64 -15.97 10.28 -18.12
CA ILE A 64 -16.11 9.81 -19.49
C ILE A 64 -17.54 10.10 -19.93
N ASN A 65 -17.71 11.03 -20.88
CA ASN A 65 -19.03 11.41 -21.42
C ASN A 65 -20.06 11.88 -20.35
N GLY A 66 -19.59 12.49 -19.27
CA GLY A 66 -20.45 12.97 -18.18
C GLY A 66 -20.71 11.93 -17.09
N GLU A 67 -20.22 10.70 -17.24
CA GLU A 67 -20.27 9.67 -16.19
C GLU A 67 -18.95 9.66 -15.41
N VAL A 68 -19.06 9.71 -14.08
CA VAL A 68 -17.92 9.64 -13.17
C VAL A 68 -17.63 8.19 -12.87
N GLU A 69 -16.43 7.72 -13.23
CA GLU A 69 -15.93 6.40 -12.88
C GLU A 69 -14.80 6.54 -11.86
N GLN A 70 -14.94 5.88 -10.73
CA GLN A 70 -13.93 5.81 -9.68
C GLN A 70 -13.30 4.43 -9.67
N THR A 71 -11.97 4.39 -9.73
CA THR A 71 -11.19 3.16 -9.81
C THR A 71 -10.14 3.11 -8.71
N ILE A 72 -10.05 1.97 -8.04
CA ILE A 72 -8.95 1.63 -7.12
C ILE A 72 -7.84 0.96 -7.93
N PHE A 73 -6.62 1.45 -7.80
CA PHE A 73 -5.42 0.77 -8.34
C PHE A 73 -4.63 0.17 -7.17
N LEU A 74 -4.67 -1.15 -7.05
CA LEU A 74 -3.90 -1.91 -6.08
C LEU A 74 -2.62 -2.40 -6.75
N LYS A 75 -1.49 -1.77 -6.41
CA LYS A 75 -0.18 -2.09 -6.96
C LYS A 75 0.56 -3.03 -6.01
N LEU A 76 1.00 -4.17 -6.54
CA LEU A 76 1.68 -5.24 -5.81
C LEU A 76 3.03 -5.53 -6.51
N GLU A 77 4.13 -5.32 -5.80
CA GLU A 77 5.47 -5.28 -6.37
C GLU A 77 6.30 -6.49 -5.95
N ASN A 78 7.05 -7.03 -6.93
CA ASN A 78 8.02 -8.09 -6.73
C ASN A 78 7.48 -9.28 -5.95
N GLY A 79 6.35 -9.81 -6.43
CA GLY A 79 5.79 -11.06 -5.93
C GLY A 79 6.65 -12.26 -6.32
N ASP A 80 6.44 -13.38 -5.63
CA ASP A 80 7.13 -14.64 -5.92
C ASP A 80 6.67 -15.19 -7.29
N PRO A 81 7.56 -15.29 -8.30
CA PRO A 81 7.21 -15.77 -9.63
C PRO A 81 6.66 -17.21 -9.65
N MET A 82 7.06 -18.03 -8.68
CA MET A 82 6.56 -19.41 -8.54
C MET A 82 5.08 -19.43 -8.14
N ILE A 83 4.66 -18.45 -7.36
CA ILE A 83 3.27 -18.30 -6.91
C ILE A 83 2.44 -17.67 -8.04
N LEU A 84 2.93 -16.55 -8.61
CA LEU A 84 2.19 -15.78 -9.62
C LEU A 84 2.12 -16.47 -10.98
N GLY A 85 3.11 -17.30 -11.33
CA GLY A 85 3.31 -17.81 -12.69
C GLY A 85 2.20 -18.72 -13.22
N ASN A 86 1.45 -19.41 -12.35
CA ASN A 86 0.47 -20.40 -12.79
C ASN A 86 -0.94 -19.85 -13.02
N GLN A 87 -1.39 -18.94 -12.15
CA GLN A 87 -2.76 -18.41 -12.19
C GLN A 87 -2.80 -16.97 -11.64
N PRO A 88 -2.12 -16.01 -12.31
CA PRO A 88 -2.01 -14.65 -11.80
C PRO A 88 -3.36 -13.93 -11.68
N GLU A 89 -4.30 -14.20 -12.57
CA GLU A 89 -5.65 -13.61 -12.52
C GLU A 89 -6.43 -14.04 -11.28
N ILE A 90 -6.32 -15.30 -10.86
CA ILE A 90 -6.98 -15.79 -9.64
C ILE A 90 -6.38 -15.12 -8.42
N ILE A 91 -5.05 -14.99 -8.37
CA ILE A 91 -4.39 -14.28 -7.28
C ILE A 91 -4.79 -12.80 -7.26
N ALA A 92 -4.85 -12.16 -8.42
CA ALA A 92 -5.32 -10.79 -8.54
C ALA A 92 -6.74 -10.61 -8.02
N ARG A 93 -7.65 -11.52 -8.40
CA ARG A 93 -9.03 -11.51 -7.92
C ARG A 93 -9.13 -11.67 -6.40
N ASN A 94 -8.37 -12.61 -5.84
CA ASN A 94 -8.35 -12.83 -4.38
C ASN A 94 -7.76 -11.63 -3.64
N CYS A 95 -6.72 -10.99 -4.16
CA CYS A 95 -6.17 -9.76 -3.59
C CYS A 95 -7.19 -8.61 -3.64
N ALA A 96 -7.92 -8.49 -4.77
CA ALA A 96 -8.99 -7.48 -4.92
C ALA A 96 -10.11 -7.70 -3.90
N GLU A 97 -10.57 -8.95 -3.74
CA GLU A 97 -11.62 -9.31 -2.78
C GLU A 97 -11.22 -8.97 -1.34
N LEU A 98 -10.01 -9.34 -0.93
CA LEU A 98 -9.49 -9.02 0.40
C LEU A 98 -9.41 -7.50 0.61
N TYR A 99 -8.89 -6.78 -0.38
CA TYR A 99 -8.78 -5.33 -0.28
C TYR A 99 -10.13 -4.65 -0.15
N LEU A 100 -11.09 -5.02 -1.00
CA LEU A 100 -12.45 -4.46 -0.98
C LEU A 100 -13.18 -4.78 0.32
N ARG A 101 -12.97 -5.95 0.90
CA ARG A 101 -13.53 -6.34 2.21
C ARG A 101 -13.01 -5.46 3.34
N ASP A 102 -11.72 -5.15 3.32
CA ASP A 102 -11.03 -4.46 4.41
C ASP A 102 -11.13 -2.93 4.28
N PHE A 103 -11.32 -2.40 3.07
CA PHE A 103 -11.41 -0.96 2.81
C PHE A 103 -12.83 -0.43 3.02
N GLU A 104 -13.02 0.40 4.05
CA GLU A 104 -14.31 0.95 4.48
C GLU A 104 -15.09 1.65 3.36
N ASN A 105 -14.40 2.40 2.50
CA ASN A 105 -15.01 3.19 1.42
C ASN A 105 -15.05 2.45 0.08
N SER A 106 -14.83 1.15 0.05
CA SER A 106 -14.76 0.35 -1.19
C SER A 106 -16.02 0.45 -2.06
N ALA A 107 -17.19 0.60 -1.44
CA ALA A 107 -18.48 0.72 -2.12
C ALA A 107 -18.65 2.00 -2.97
N GLU A 108 -17.79 3.01 -2.78
CA GLU A 108 -17.80 4.24 -3.57
C GLU A 108 -17.20 4.04 -4.97
N TYR A 109 -16.48 2.94 -5.18
CA TYR A 109 -15.73 2.66 -6.40
C TYR A 109 -16.48 1.68 -7.31
N GLN A 110 -16.35 1.88 -8.61
CA GLN A 110 -16.95 1.01 -9.62
C GLN A 110 -15.99 -0.10 -10.04
N LYS A 111 -14.68 0.19 -10.05
CA LYS A 111 -13.66 -0.74 -10.50
C LYS A 111 -12.49 -0.86 -9.53
N ILE A 112 -11.87 -2.02 -9.54
CA ILE A 112 -10.56 -2.26 -8.93
C ILE A 112 -9.62 -2.88 -9.96
N THR A 113 -8.45 -2.28 -10.13
CA THR A 113 -7.38 -2.79 -11.00
C THR A 113 -6.21 -3.24 -10.13
N VAL A 114 -5.89 -4.52 -10.19
CA VAL A 114 -4.72 -5.10 -9.52
C VAL A 114 -3.56 -5.10 -10.51
N GLN A 115 -2.46 -4.48 -10.14
CA GLN A 115 -1.25 -4.35 -10.92
C GLN A 115 -0.13 -5.17 -10.27
N PHE A 116 0.36 -6.18 -10.97
CA PHE A 116 1.58 -6.90 -10.60
C PHE A 116 2.77 -6.27 -11.31
N LEU A 117 3.68 -5.70 -10.52
CA LEU A 117 4.94 -5.15 -11.02
C LEU A 117 6.08 -6.08 -10.66
N GLN A 118 6.91 -6.39 -11.65
CA GLN A 118 8.12 -7.18 -11.47
C GLN A 118 9.31 -6.40 -12.00
N SER A 119 10.23 -6.06 -11.12
CA SER A 119 11.48 -5.41 -11.48
C SER A 119 12.55 -6.44 -11.80
N ASP A 120 13.36 -6.16 -12.82
CA ASP A 120 14.53 -6.98 -13.13
C ASP A 120 15.60 -6.80 -12.04
N PRO A 121 16.04 -7.88 -11.35
CA PRO A 121 17.05 -7.77 -10.31
C PRO A 121 18.39 -7.21 -10.80
N SER A 122 18.72 -7.39 -12.09
CA SER A 122 19.96 -6.89 -12.71
C SER A 122 19.84 -5.45 -13.19
N ASN A 123 18.61 -4.99 -13.48
CA ASN A 123 18.33 -3.62 -13.89
C ASN A 123 16.96 -3.16 -13.36
N PRO A 124 16.92 -2.57 -12.16
CA PRO A 124 15.67 -2.15 -11.50
C PRO A 124 14.81 -1.16 -12.29
N GLN A 125 15.37 -0.54 -13.34
CA GLN A 125 14.61 0.34 -14.23
C GLN A 125 13.77 -0.44 -15.26
N ASN A 126 14.10 -1.70 -15.50
CA ASN A 126 13.27 -2.60 -16.30
C ASN A 126 12.19 -3.19 -15.41
N THR A 127 10.95 -2.80 -15.66
CA THR A 127 9.78 -3.27 -14.93
C THR A 127 8.77 -3.86 -15.91
N ALA A 128 8.34 -5.10 -15.65
CA ALA A 128 7.20 -5.70 -16.30
C ALA A 128 5.94 -5.47 -15.47
N MET A 129 4.81 -5.18 -16.09
CA MET A 129 3.53 -4.96 -15.42
C MET A 129 2.46 -5.83 -16.07
N GLN A 130 1.65 -6.47 -15.24
CA GLN A 130 0.41 -7.15 -15.63
C GLN A 130 -0.74 -6.52 -14.86
N GLU A 131 -1.86 -6.27 -15.53
CA GLU A 131 -3.03 -5.64 -14.94
C GLU A 131 -4.27 -6.53 -15.10
N TYR A 132 -5.07 -6.57 -14.02
CA TYR A 132 -6.35 -7.27 -13.97
C TYR A 132 -7.39 -6.32 -13.39
N THR A 133 -8.40 -6.00 -14.19
CA THR A 133 -9.48 -5.08 -13.79
C THR A 133 -10.76 -5.85 -13.56
N PHE A 134 -11.41 -5.57 -12.44
CA PHE A 134 -12.67 -6.17 -12.02
C PHE A 134 -13.68 -5.08 -11.68
N ASP A 135 -14.96 -5.35 -11.94
CA ASP A 135 -16.06 -4.52 -11.43
C ASP A 135 -16.28 -4.83 -9.94
N VAL A 136 -16.34 -3.80 -9.09
CA VAL A 136 -16.53 -3.96 -7.64
C VAL A 136 -17.83 -4.71 -7.31
N LYS A 137 -18.88 -4.48 -8.12
CA LYS A 137 -20.17 -5.18 -7.98
C LYS A 137 -20.12 -6.70 -8.14
N ASP A 138 -19.04 -7.24 -8.75
CA ASP A 138 -18.86 -8.68 -8.98
C ASP A 138 -18.30 -9.41 -7.73
N PHE A 139 -18.02 -8.65 -6.68
CA PHE A 139 -17.60 -9.17 -5.38
C PHE A 139 -18.78 -9.13 -4.39
N SER A 140 -18.93 -10.20 -3.64
CA SER A 140 -19.91 -10.26 -2.53
C SER A 140 -19.24 -9.70 -1.27
N LEU A 141 -19.43 -8.41 -1.02
CA LEU A 141 -18.83 -7.69 0.11
C LEU A 141 -19.76 -7.68 1.32
#